data_8f0f528230d99fefb8cacd8bc631c3db
#
_entry.id   8f0f528230d99fefb8cacd8bc631c3db
#
_cell.length_a   1.000
_cell.length_b   1.000
_cell.length_c   1.000
_cell.angle_alpha   90.00
_cell.angle_beta   90.00
_cell.angle_gamma   90.00
#
_symmetry.space_group_name_H-M   'P 1'
#
loop_
_entity.id
_entity.type
_entity.pdbx_description
1 polymer ?
#
loop_
_entity_poly.entity_id
_entity_poly.type
_entity_poly.pdbx_seq_one_letter_code
_entity_poly.pdbx_strand_id
1 'polypeptide(L)'
;MKVLCFSDLHRDKDAAFRLVEMSKGADMVIGAGDFANQHQGLADTLDILQAIELPSFLVPGNGETADELTDASREWQSAVVLHGNGTTATTSAGSVELWGVGGGIPVTPFGAWSYDFDEESGAKLLAGCPTGGILVVHSPPINTVDHDSSGRIRGSESIRDCVERCSPKLVVCGHIHSDWGKQVHVGDSLVVNAGPSGVIVDVDV
;
A
#
# COMPACT_ATOMS: atom_id res chain seq x y z
N MET A 1 3.56 12.71 12.67
CA MET A 1 2.35 11.92 12.43
C MET A 1 2.74 10.44 12.41
N LYS A 2 2.08 9.62 13.24
CA LYS A 2 2.33 8.18 13.28
C LYS A 2 1.42 7.45 12.31
N VAL A 3 2.01 6.71 11.37
CA VAL A 3 1.29 5.99 10.32
C VAL A 3 1.47 4.49 10.53
N LEU A 4 0.38 3.76 10.73
CA LEU A 4 0.39 2.30 10.71
C LEU A 4 0.31 1.84 9.26
N CYS A 5 1.35 1.19 8.76
CA CYS A 5 1.45 0.64 7.42
C CYS A 5 1.34 -0.88 7.45
N PHE A 6 0.57 -1.49 6.55
CA PHE A 6 0.49 -2.93 6.39
C PHE A 6 0.17 -3.32 4.94
N SER A 7 0.38 -4.58 4.58
CA SER A 7 0.07 -5.16 3.27
C SER A 7 -0.05 -6.68 3.36
N ASP A 8 -0.45 -7.33 2.27
CA ASP A 8 -0.34 -8.78 2.07
C ASP A 8 -0.98 -9.62 3.19
N LEU A 9 -2.20 -9.24 3.59
CA LEU A 9 -2.94 -10.00 4.61
C LEU A 9 -3.36 -11.39 4.13
N HIS A 10 -3.66 -11.52 2.82
CA HIS A 10 -4.03 -12.80 2.22
C HIS A 10 -5.05 -13.59 3.08
N ARG A 11 -6.07 -12.88 3.61
CA ARG A 11 -7.13 -13.43 4.47
C ARG A 11 -6.69 -13.85 5.87
N ASP A 12 -5.50 -13.45 6.34
CA ASP A 12 -5.05 -13.70 7.70
C ASP A 12 -5.83 -12.84 8.71
N LYS A 13 -6.88 -13.45 9.30
CA LYS A 13 -7.73 -12.80 10.31
C LYS A 13 -6.97 -12.44 11.58
N ASP A 14 -6.01 -13.27 11.98
CA ASP A 14 -5.22 -13.00 13.18
C ASP A 14 -4.31 -11.78 12.99
N ALA A 15 -3.75 -11.62 11.77
CA ALA A 15 -3.04 -10.41 11.40
C ALA A 15 -3.98 -9.19 11.44
N ALA A 16 -5.18 -9.29 10.86
CA ALA A 16 -6.15 -8.20 10.88
C ALA A 16 -6.53 -7.77 12.32
N PHE A 17 -6.78 -8.71 13.22
CA PHE A 17 -7.03 -8.40 14.64
C PHE A 17 -5.84 -7.69 15.30
N ARG A 18 -4.60 -8.13 15.05
CA ARG A 18 -3.40 -7.45 15.56
C ARG A 18 -3.29 -6.01 15.05
N LEU A 19 -3.60 -5.77 13.78
CA LEU A 19 -3.56 -4.43 13.19
C LEU A 19 -4.59 -3.49 13.81
N VAL A 20 -5.81 -3.99 14.11
CA VAL A 20 -6.81 -3.22 14.87
C VAL A 20 -6.27 -2.79 16.23
N GLU A 21 -5.58 -3.67 16.95
CA GLU A 21 -4.97 -3.29 18.23
C GLU A 21 -3.80 -2.30 18.04
N MET A 22 -2.96 -2.51 17.02
CA MET A 22 -1.81 -1.62 16.73
C MET A 22 -2.27 -0.22 16.32
N SER A 23 -3.42 -0.10 15.64
CA SER A 23 -3.93 1.20 15.17
C SER A 23 -4.19 2.18 16.32
N LYS A 24 -4.43 1.70 17.55
CA LYS A 24 -4.60 2.56 18.74
C LYS A 24 -3.38 3.42 19.05
N GLY A 25 -2.21 3.08 18.52
CA GLY A 25 -0.96 3.84 18.64
C GLY A 25 -0.60 4.73 17.46
N ALA A 26 -1.51 4.87 16.49
CA ALA A 26 -1.30 5.62 15.26
C ALA A 26 -2.24 6.82 15.11
N ASP A 27 -1.96 7.70 14.17
CA ASP A 27 -2.81 8.83 13.79
C ASP A 27 -3.62 8.51 12.52
N MET A 28 -3.11 7.62 11.67
CA MET A 28 -3.78 7.11 10.46
C MET A 28 -3.25 5.74 10.07
N VAL A 29 -3.93 5.09 9.12
CA VAL A 29 -3.62 3.73 8.66
C VAL A 29 -3.47 3.69 7.14
N ILE A 30 -2.51 2.90 6.64
CA ILE A 30 -2.27 2.66 5.21
C ILE A 30 -2.22 1.15 4.97
N GLY A 31 -3.10 0.66 4.07
CA GLY A 31 -3.10 -0.72 3.58
C GLY A 31 -2.65 -0.79 2.13
N ALA A 32 -1.50 -1.43 1.88
CA ALA A 32 -0.86 -1.48 0.57
C ALA A 32 -1.19 -2.76 -0.22
N GLY A 33 -2.44 -3.24 -0.16
CA GLY A 33 -2.98 -4.28 -1.03
C GLY A 33 -2.81 -5.72 -0.55
N ASP A 34 -3.35 -6.64 -1.36
CA ASP A 34 -3.40 -8.08 -1.13
C ASP A 34 -4.12 -8.46 0.20
N PHE A 35 -5.33 -7.93 0.35
CA PHE A 35 -6.26 -8.32 1.42
C PHE A 35 -6.89 -9.69 1.11
N ALA A 36 -7.15 -9.96 -0.17
CA ALA A 36 -7.72 -11.19 -0.71
C ALA A 36 -6.66 -12.21 -1.16
N ASN A 37 -7.12 -13.39 -1.56
CA ASN A 37 -6.36 -14.37 -2.33
C ASN A 37 -7.08 -14.64 -3.64
N GLN A 38 -6.49 -14.25 -4.79
CA GLN A 38 -7.06 -14.54 -6.12
C GLN A 38 -8.57 -14.19 -6.19
N HIS A 39 -8.91 -12.96 -5.82
CA HIS A 39 -10.27 -12.41 -5.74
C HIS A 39 -11.21 -13.07 -4.72
N GLN A 40 -10.68 -13.90 -3.81
CA GLN A 40 -11.50 -14.61 -2.83
C GLN A 40 -11.21 -14.16 -1.40
N GLY A 41 -12.28 -14.06 -0.60
CA GLY A 41 -12.21 -13.83 0.84
C GLY A 41 -11.77 -12.42 1.24
N LEU A 42 -11.99 -11.42 0.40
CA LEU A 42 -11.69 -10.03 0.69
C LEU A 42 -12.39 -9.54 1.97
N ALA A 43 -13.66 -9.90 2.16
CA ALA A 43 -14.42 -9.59 3.37
C ALA A 43 -13.84 -10.23 4.64
N ASP A 44 -13.11 -11.35 4.53
CA ASP A 44 -12.57 -12.05 5.71
C ASP A 44 -11.68 -11.17 6.60
N THR A 45 -10.94 -10.23 6.00
CA THR A 45 -10.07 -9.29 6.70
C THR A 45 -10.69 -7.90 6.82
N LEU A 46 -11.40 -7.40 5.80
CA LEU A 46 -11.99 -6.07 5.83
C LEU A 46 -13.10 -5.94 6.89
N ASP A 47 -13.91 -6.98 7.13
CA ASP A 47 -14.91 -7.01 8.20
C ASP A 47 -14.30 -6.85 9.60
N ILE A 48 -13.03 -7.21 9.77
CA ILE A 48 -12.29 -7.00 11.01
C ILE A 48 -11.70 -5.58 11.04
N LEU A 49 -11.04 -5.18 9.94
CA LEU A 49 -10.34 -3.90 9.84
C LEU A 49 -11.26 -2.68 9.92
N GLN A 50 -12.54 -2.80 9.55
CA GLN A 50 -13.53 -1.72 9.68
C GLN A 50 -13.77 -1.27 11.14
N ALA A 51 -13.28 -2.02 12.13
CA ALA A 51 -13.23 -1.57 13.52
C ALA A 51 -12.21 -0.43 13.76
N ILE A 52 -11.35 -0.14 12.79
CA ILE A 52 -10.42 1.00 12.84
C ILE A 52 -11.18 2.27 12.46
N GLU A 53 -11.32 3.19 13.42
CA GLU A 53 -12.02 4.47 13.23
C GLU A 53 -11.09 5.59 12.70
N LEU A 54 -9.77 5.34 12.65
CA LEU A 54 -8.79 6.31 12.14
C LEU A 54 -8.91 6.49 10.63
N PRO A 55 -8.53 7.66 10.07
CA PRO A 55 -8.39 7.83 8.63
C PRO A 55 -7.55 6.70 8.03
N SER A 56 -8.11 5.96 7.10
CA SER A 56 -7.53 4.75 6.52
C SER A 56 -7.47 4.86 5.00
N PHE A 57 -6.30 4.60 4.41
CA PHE A 57 -6.07 4.73 2.97
C PHE A 57 -5.60 3.40 2.41
N LEU A 58 -6.34 2.89 1.42
CA LEU A 58 -6.14 1.55 0.89
C LEU A 58 -5.85 1.60 -0.60
N VAL A 59 -4.96 0.75 -1.08
CA VAL A 59 -4.83 0.44 -2.51
C VAL A 59 -5.10 -1.04 -2.72
N PRO A 60 -5.63 -1.50 -3.88
CA PRO A 60 -5.73 -2.93 -4.15
C PRO A 60 -4.34 -3.54 -4.34
N GLY A 61 -4.20 -4.83 -4.03
CA GLY A 61 -3.05 -5.62 -4.45
C GLY A 61 -3.24 -6.22 -5.85
N ASN A 62 -2.48 -7.24 -6.16
CA ASN A 62 -2.76 -8.03 -7.37
C ASN A 62 -3.77 -9.16 -7.11
N GLY A 63 -4.11 -9.43 -5.87
CA GLY A 63 -5.11 -10.42 -5.44
C GLY A 63 -6.56 -9.94 -5.46
N GLU A 64 -6.82 -8.64 -5.64
CA GLU A 64 -8.14 -8.01 -5.78
C GLU A 64 -8.09 -6.78 -6.69
N THR A 65 -9.20 -6.40 -7.31
CA THR A 65 -9.31 -5.16 -8.10
C THR A 65 -9.68 -3.95 -7.26
N ALA A 66 -9.50 -2.75 -7.82
CA ALA A 66 -9.92 -1.51 -7.16
C ALA A 66 -11.44 -1.46 -6.92
N ASP A 67 -12.24 -1.98 -7.85
CA ASP A 67 -13.69 -2.03 -7.72
C ASP A 67 -14.10 -3.01 -6.61
N GLU A 68 -13.50 -4.21 -6.55
CA GLU A 68 -13.75 -5.18 -5.49
C GLU A 68 -13.40 -4.63 -4.11
N LEU A 69 -12.24 -3.97 -3.98
CA LEU A 69 -11.81 -3.36 -2.72
C LEU A 69 -12.76 -2.23 -2.31
N THR A 70 -13.18 -1.38 -3.26
CA THR A 70 -14.13 -0.29 -3.01
C THR A 70 -15.48 -0.85 -2.54
N ASP A 71 -15.98 -1.89 -3.19
CA ASP A 71 -17.25 -2.51 -2.82
C ASP A 71 -17.19 -3.17 -1.44
N ALA A 72 -16.11 -3.87 -1.13
CA ALA A 72 -15.95 -4.58 0.14
C ALA A 72 -15.65 -3.64 1.32
N SER A 73 -15.11 -2.45 1.08
CA SER A 73 -14.81 -1.46 2.13
C SER A 73 -15.95 -0.47 2.42
N ARG A 74 -17.13 -0.60 1.80
CA ARG A 74 -18.25 0.36 1.93
C ARG A 74 -18.69 0.62 3.37
N GLU A 75 -18.64 -0.40 4.22
CA GLU A 75 -19.04 -0.26 5.63
C GLU A 75 -17.91 0.31 6.51
N TRP A 76 -16.68 0.37 6.00
CA TRP A 76 -15.55 0.99 6.68
C TRP A 76 -15.53 2.50 6.42
N GLN A 77 -16.29 3.24 7.23
CA GLN A 77 -16.59 4.67 7.02
C GLN A 77 -15.35 5.59 6.99
N SER A 78 -14.26 5.19 7.63
CA SER A 78 -13.00 5.95 7.66
C SER A 78 -12.03 5.54 6.55
N ALA A 79 -12.36 4.55 5.72
CA ALA A 79 -11.51 4.09 4.63
C ALA A 79 -11.76 4.83 3.32
N VAL A 80 -10.67 5.11 2.61
CA VAL A 80 -10.65 5.66 1.26
C VAL A 80 -9.79 4.75 0.38
N VAL A 81 -10.37 4.23 -0.70
CA VAL A 81 -9.65 3.44 -1.70
C VAL A 81 -9.05 4.35 -2.76
N LEU A 82 -7.77 4.16 -3.06
CA LEU A 82 -7.01 4.94 -4.02
C LEU A 82 -6.48 4.03 -5.13
N HIS A 83 -6.60 4.48 -6.40
CA HIS A 83 -5.99 3.82 -7.55
C HIS A 83 -5.86 4.81 -8.71
N GLY A 84 -4.67 5.38 -8.93
CA GLY A 84 -4.41 6.44 -9.91
C GLY A 84 -5.01 7.79 -9.52
N ASN A 85 -5.28 8.01 -8.24
CA ASN A 85 -5.82 9.24 -7.69
C ASN A 85 -5.24 9.52 -6.30
N GLY A 86 -5.52 10.70 -5.78
CA GLY A 86 -5.02 11.13 -4.48
C GLY A 86 -6.07 11.79 -3.61
N THR A 87 -5.69 12.04 -2.37
CA THR A 87 -6.50 12.73 -1.36
C THR A 87 -5.59 13.41 -0.34
N THR A 88 -6.17 14.19 0.56
CA THR A 88 -5.47 14.77 1.71
C THR A 88 -5.93 14.09 2.99
N ALA A 89 -5.00 13.48 3.72
CA ALA A 89 -5.27 13.05 5.09
C ALA A 89 -5.14 14.23 6.05
N THR A 90 -6.10 14.38 6.93
CA THR A 90 -6.06 15.37 8.02
C THR A 90 -6.29 14.66 9.34
N THR A 91 -5.35 14.83 10.27
CA THR A 91 -5.38 14.28 11.63
C THR A 91 -5.08 15.38 12.65
N SER A 92 -5.12 15.07 13.93
CA SER A 92 -4.68 16.01 14.97
C SER A 92 -3.18 16.35 14.89
N ALA A 93 -2.38 15.50 14.23
CA ALA A 93 -0.93 15.71 14.06
C ALA A 93 -0.58 16.58 12.83
N GLY A 94 -1.54 16.90 11.97
CA GLY A 94 -1.33 17.71 10.76
C GLY A 94 -2.05 17.16 9.54
N SER A 95 -1.67 17.64 8.34
CA SER A 95 -2.23 17.22 7.06
C SER A 95 -1.12 16.81 6.09
N VAL A 96 -1.37 15.78 5.28
CA VAL A 96 -0.46 15.29 4.26
C VAL A 96 -1.22 14.84 3.02
N GLU A 97 -0.67 15.10 1.83
CA GLU A 97 -1.21 14.59 0.59
C GLU A 97 -0.81 13.13 0.37
N LEU A 98 -1.76 12.32 -0.10
CA LEU A 98 -1.53 10.93 -0.48
C LEU A 98 -1.85 10.72 -1.95
N TRP A 99 -1.10 9.82 -2.58
CA TRP A 99 -1.41 9.26 -3.88
C TRP A 99 -1.34 7.74 -3.81
N GLY A 100 -2.31 7.03 -4.41
CA GLY A 100 -2.38 5.58 -4.38
C GLY A 100 -2.43 4.93 -5.75
N VAL A 101 -1.65 3.87 -5.93
CA VAL A 101 -1.70 3.00 -7.11
C VAL A 101 -1.53 1.55 -6.69
N GLY A 102 -2.57 0.76 -6.90
CA GLY A 102 -2.54 -0.68 -6.60
C GLY A 102 -2.25 -1.54 -7.81
N GLY A 103 -2.31 -2.86 -7.60
CA GLY A 103 -2.01 -3.87 -8.59
C GLY A 103 -0.54 -4.25 -8.68
N GLY A 104 -0.25 -5.34 -9.39
CA GLY A 104 1.11 -5.76 -9.71
C GLY A 104 1.69 -4.88 -10.83
N ILE A 105 2.87 -4.28 -10.60
CA ILE A 105 3.64 -3.52 -11.59
C ILE A 105 5.12 -3.94 -11.44
N PRO A 106 5.76 -4.43 -12.50
CA PRO A 106 5.24 -4.82 -13.81
C PRO A 106 4.31 -6.06 -13.74
N VAL A 107 3.74 -6.42 -14.90
CA VAL A 107 2.89 -7.61 -15.05
C VAL A 107 3.58 -8.85 -14.45
N THR A 108 2.87 -9.53 -13.56
CA THR A 108 3.38 -10.70 -12.85
C THR A 108 3.24 -11.99 -13.69
N PRO A 109 4.00 -13.05 -13.37
CA PRO A 109 3.86 -14.34 -14.05
C PRO A 109 2.66 -15.18 -13.57
N PHE A 110 1.75 -14.61 -12.76
CA PHE A 110 0.66 -15.35 -12.12
C PHE A 110 -0.54 -15.62 -13.05
N GLY A 111 -0.60 -14.93 -14.20
CA GLY A 111 -1.63 -15.15 -15.21
C GLY A 111 -2.88 -14.29 -15.04
N ALA A 112 -3.95 -14.66 -15.70
CA ALA A 112 -5.11 -13.80 -15.93
C ALA A 112 -5.92 -13.39 -14.67
N TRP A 113 -5.72 -14.04 -13.55
CA TRP A 113 -6.37 -13.64 -12.29
C TRP A 113 -5.65 -12.47 -11.60
N SER A 114 -4.36 -12.26 -11.91
CA SER A 114 -3.59 -11.20 -11.27
C SER A 114 -4.00 -9.83 -11.82
N TYR A 115 -4.31 -8.90 -10.95
CA TYR A 115 -4.65 -7.53 -11.28
C TYR A 115 -3.37 -6.73 -11.52
N ASP A 116 -2.84 -6.83 -12.73
CA ASP A 116 -1.52 -6.33 -13.10
C ASP A 116 -1.58 -5.23 -14.15
N PHE A 117 -0.55 -4.39 -14.14
CA PHE A 117 -0.33 -3.32 -15.13
C PHE A 117 1.10 -3.39 -15.66
N ASP A 118 1.27 -3.05 -16.93
CA ASP A 118 2.60 -2.80 -17.48
C ASP A 118 3.17 -1.46 -16.99
N GLU A 119 4.46 -1.25 -17.20
CA GLU A 119 5.15 -0.04 -16.74
C GLU A 119 4.59 1.25 -17.38
N GLU A 120 4.11 1.19 -18.61
CA GLU A 120 3.48 2.35 -19.27
C GLU A 120 2.16 2.73 -18.61
N SER A 121 1.33 1.76 -18.27
CA SER A 121 0.08 1.94 -17.54
C SER A 121 0.34 2.41 -16.10
N GLY A 122 1.33 1.81 -15.44
CA GLY A 122 1.81 2.23 -14.13
C GLY A 122 2.23 3.70 -14.11
N ALA A 123 3.04 4.12 -15.08
CA ALA A 123 3.47 5.51 -15.21
C ALA A 123 2.29 6.49 -15.40
N LYS A 124 1.25 6.10 -16.16
CA LYS A 124 0.04 6.91 -16.32
C LYS A 124 -0.74 7.07 -15.00
N LEU A 125 -0.89 5.99 -14.23
CA LEU A 125 -1.55 6.01 -12.92
C LEU A 125 -0.78 6.86 -11.91
N LEU A 126 0.56 6.92 -12.02
CA LEU A 126 1.45 7.68 -11.14
C LEU A 126 1.63 9.15 -11.56
N ALA A 127 1.11 9.57 -12.72
CA ALA A 127 1.40 10.88 -13.31
C ALA A 127 0.96 12.07 -12.43
N GLY A 128 -0.12 11.91 -11.66
CA GLY A 128 -0.67 12.95 -10.76
C GLY A 128 -0.07 12.97 -9.35
N CYS A 129 0.92 12.12 -9.05
CA CYS A 129 1.50 12.04 -7.71
C CYS A 129 2.11 13.40 -7.28
N PRO A 130 1.69 13.94 -6.11
CA PRO A 130 2.20 15.22 -5.61
C PRO A 130 3.63 15.08 -5.06
N THR A 131 4.36 16.21 -5.03
CA THR A 131 5.70 16.27 -4.44
C THR A 131 5.62 16.30 -2.91
N GLY A 132 6.45 15.51 -2.24
CA GLY A 132 6.63 15.57 -0.79
C GLY A 132 5.49 14.97 0.04
N GLY A 133 4.51 14.30 -0.59
CA GLY A 133 3.41 13.61 0.07
C GLY A 133 3.76 12.18 0.52
N ILE A 134 2.75 11.32 0.62
CA ILE A 134 2.88 9.88 0.83
C ILE A 134 2.44 9.15 -0.44
N LEU A 135 3.26 8.25 -0.93
CA LEU A 135 2.93 7.36 -2.03
C LEU A 135 2.58 5.97 -1.49
N VAL A 136 1.38 5.49 -1.81
CA VAL A 136 0.92 4.15 -1.47
C VAL A 136 0.86 3.33 -2.74
N VAL A 137 1.64 2.27 -2.80
CA VAL A 137 1.69 1.36 -3.96
C VAL A 137 1.69 -0.09 -3.50
N HIS A 138 1.17 -1.01 -4.32
CA HIS A 138 1.28 -2.43 -3.95
C HIS A 138 2.67 -2.98 -4.29
N SER A 139 3.11 -2.83 -5.55
CA SER A 139 4.47 -3.24 -5.95
C SER A 139 5.53 -2.26 -5.43
N PRO A 140 6.72 -2.74 -5.02
CA PRO A 140 7.83 -1.88 -4.60
C PRO A 140 8.51 -1.17 -5.78
N PRO A 141 9.18 -0.02 -5.55
CA PRO A 141 10.09 0.56 -6.51
C PRO A 141 11.28 -0.39 -6.77
N ILE A 142 11.75 -0.48 -8.01
CA ILE A 142 12.90 -1.32 -8.37
C ILE A 142 14.17 -0.94 -7.60
N ASN A 143 14.98 -1.95 -7.26
CA ASN A 143 16.24 -1.82 -6.50
C ASN A 143 16.03 -1.22 -5.09
N THR A 144 14.96 -1.62 -4.41
CA THR A 144 14.67 -1.22 -3.03
C THR A 144 14.36 -2.43 -2.15
N VAL A 145 13.12 -2.60 -1.72
CA VAL A 145 12.61 -3.72 -0.90
C VAL A 145 11.91 -4.74 -1.80
N ASP A 146 12.57 -5.19 -2.84
CA ASP A 146 12.00 -5.86 -4.01
C ASP A 146 12.69 -7.19 -4.41
N HIS A 147 13.47 -7.79 -3.50
CA HIS A 147 14.13 -9.07 -3.75
C HIS A 147 13.24 -10.25 -3.40
N ASP A 148 12.93 -11.10 -4.40
CA ASP A 148 12.22 -12.35 -4.14
C ASP A 148 13.08 -13.37 -3.37
N SER A 149 12.50 -14.48 -2.94
CA SER A 149 13.19 -15.52 -2.16
C SER A 149 14.40 -16.15 -2.88
N SER A 150 14.54 -15.94 -4.19
CA SER A 150 15.70 -16.36 -4.98
C SER A 150 16.72 -15.24 -5.16
N GLY A 151 16.49 -14.07 -4.60
CA GLY A 151 17.35 -12.88 -4.71
C GLY A 151 17.17 -12.11 -6.02
N ARG A 152 16.10 -12.37 -6.80
CA ARG A 152 15.83 -11.63 -8.04
C ARG A 152 15.05 -10.36 -7.71
N ILE A 153 15.42 -9.29 -8.40
CA ILE A 153 14.74 -8.00 -8.38
C ILE A 153 13.38 -8.11 -9.08
N ARG A 154 12.32 -7.60 -8.44
CA ARG A 154 10.91 -7.67 -8.91
C ARG A 154 10.18 -6.36 -8.89
N GLY A 155 10.82 -5.28 -8.47
CA GLY A 155 10.21 -3.96 -8.37
C GLY A 155 9.93 -3.30 -9.71
N SER A 156 9.19 -2.20 -9.66
CA SER A 156 8.74 -1.43 -10.83
C SER A 156 9.67 -0.24 -11.10
N GLU A 157 10.00 -0.06 -12.38
CA GLU A 157 10.75 1.11 -12.88
C GLU A 157 9.89 2.37 -12.80
N SER A 158 8.64 2.32 -13.22
CA SER A 158 7.74 3.49 -13.20
C SER A 158 7.45 4.00 -11.79
N ILE A 159 7.37 3.09 -10.80
CA ILE A 159 7.24 3.48 -9.38
C ILE A 159 8.54 4.15 -8.92
N ARG A 160 9.71 3.61 -9.29
CA ARG A 160 11.00 4.20 -8.96
C ARG A 160 11.15 5.61 -9.53
N ASP A 161 10.82 5.79 -10.79
CA ASP A 161 10.83 7.09 -11.47
C ASP A 161 9.88 8.10 -10.78
N CYS A 162 8.71 7.63 -10.34
CA CYS A 162 7.78 8.46 -9.57
C CYS A 162 8.38 8.89 -8.22
N VAL A 163 9.03 7.99 -7.50
CA VAL A 163 9.69 8.32 -6.22
C VAL A 163 10.79 9.36 -6.43
N GLU A 164 11.61 9.21 -7.45
CA GLU A 164 12.68 10.16 -7.76
C GLU A 164 12.16 11.52 -8.20
N ARG A 165 11.06 11.56 -8.96
CA ARG A 165 10.41 12.79 -9.45
C ARG A 165 9.69 13.56 -8.35
N CYS A 166 8.96 12.85 -7.48
CA CYS A 166 8.05 13.44 -6.51
C CYS A 166 8.64 13.55 -5.11
N SER A 167 9.72 12.83 -4.82
CA SER A 167 10.38 12.79 -3.50
C SER A 167 9.35 12.66 -2.36
N PRO A 168 8.46 11.65 -2.35
CA PRO A 168 7.51 11.47 -1.27
C PRO A 168 8.26 11.25 0.05
N LYS A 169 7.72 11.74 1.17
CA LYS A 169 8.30 11.52 2.51
C LYS A 169 8.30 10.03 2.88
N LEU A 170 7.24 9.33 2.48
CA LEU A 170 7.03 7.91 2.73
C LEU A 170 6.47 7.22 1.48
N VAL A 171 7.01 6.06 1.16
CA VAL A 171 6.46 5.10 0.19
C VAL A 171 6.10 3.83 0.95
N VAL A 172 4.83 3.44 0.91
CA VAL A 172 4.34 2.19 1.52
C VAL A 172 4.06 1.20 0.41
N CYS A 173 4.64 0.01 0.50
CA CYS A 173 4.42 -1.07 -0.46
C CYS A 173 4.33 -2.44 0.24
N GLY A 174 4.11 -3.50 -0.56
CA GLY A 174 4.03 -4.90 -0.18
C GLY A 174 4.56 -5.81 -1.27
N HIS A 175 3.75 -6.82 -1.68
CA HIS A 175 3.93 -7.70 -2.83
C HIS A 175 5.12 -8.68 -2.72
N ILE A 176 6.28 -8.24 -2.31
CA ILE A 176 7.49 -9.06 -2.24
C ILE A 176 7.66 -9.59 -0.82
N HIS A 177 7.11 -10.79 -0.57
CA HIS A 177 7.00 -11.38 0.76
C HIS A 177 8.34 -11.58 1.48
N SER A 178 9.42 -11.87 0.74
CA SER A 178 10.76 -12.04 1.33
C SER A 178 11.37 -10.74 1.87
N ASP A 179 10.75 -9.60 1.55
CA ASP A 179 11.21 -8.29 1.99
C ASP A 179 10.22 -7.61 2.99
N TRP A 180 9.22 -8.33 3.51
CA TRP A 180 8.32 -7.80 4.53
C TRP A 180 9.08 -7.24 5.74
N GLY A 181 8.68 -6.06 6.18
CA GLY A 181 9.27 -5.32 7.29
C GLY A 181 10.57 -4.59 6.94
N LYS A 182 11.12 -4.76 5.72
CA LYS A 182 12.32 -4.05 5.31
C LYS A 182 12.03 -2.59 4.95
N GLN A 183 13.03 -1.76 5.19
CA GLN A 183 13.00 -0.33 4.93
C GLN A 183 14.30 0.11 4.28
N VAL A 184 14.21 1.07 3.34
CA VAL A 184 15.35 1.65 2.65
C VAL A 184 15.07 3.09 2.26
N HIS A 185 16.10 3.91 2.13
CA HIS A 185 15.97 5.27 1.62
C HIS A 185 16.28 5.35 0.11
N VAL A 186 15.47 6.16 -0.58
CA VAL A 186 15.70 6.60 -1.96
C VAL A 186 15.74 8.12 -1.93
N GLY A 187 16.93 8.70 -1.95
CA GLY A 187 17.07 10.12 -1.59
C GLY A 187 16.54 10.38 -0.19
N ASP A 188 15.64 11.34 -0.05
CA ASP A 188 14.97 11.69 1.22
C ASP A 188 13.70 10.83 1.49
N SER A 189 13.28 10.00 0.55
CA SER A 189 12.09 9.17 0.67
C SER A 189 12.38 7.89 1.46
N LEU A 190 11.61 7.60 2.50
CA LEU A 190 11.61 6.31 3.17
C LEU A 190 10.69 5.34 2.41
N VAL A 191 11.20 4.21 1.95
CA VAL A 191 10.45 3.13 1.31
C VAL A 191 10.30 1.97 2.29
N VAL A 192 9.06 1.52 2.52
CA VAL A 192 8.72 0.46 3.49
C VAL A 192 7.91 -0.63 2.79
N ASN A 193 8.42 -1.85 2.79
CA ASN A 193 7.61 -3.03 2.49
C ASN A 193 6.96 -3.49 3.80
N ALA A 194 5.66 -3.18 3.96
CA ALA A 194 5.02 -3.24 5.27
C ALA A 194 4.74 -4.67 5.77
N GLY A 195 4.24 -5.53 4.87
CA GLY A 195 3.84 -6.90 5.22
C GLY A 195 2.66 -7.00 6.19
N PRO A 196 2.21 -8.23 6.52
CA PRO A 196 1.01 -8.47 7.33
C PRO A 196 1.19 -8.20 8.83
N SER A 197 2.42 -8.10 9.31
CA SER A 197 2.69 -7.78 10.71
C SER A 197 2.49 -6.31 11.06
N GLY A 198 2.45 -5.45 10.05
CA GLY A 198 2.35 -4.01 10.21
C GLY A 198 3.62 -3.34 10.75
N VAL A 199 3.81 -2.10 10.37
CA VAL A 199 4.92 -1.23 10.83
C VAL A 199 4.37 0.15 11.15
N ILE A 200 4.73 0.73 12.30
CA ILE A 200 4.42 2.14 12.60
C ILE A 200 5.62 3.01 12.21
N VAL A 201 5.36 4.01 11.38
CA VAL A 201 6.35 4.97 10.87
C VAL A 201 5.99 6.36 11.34
N ASP A 202 6.97 7.13 11.83
CA ASP A 202 6.81 8.54 12.11
C ASP A 202 7.10 9.36 10.85
N VAL A 203 6.13 10.18 10.42
CA VAL A 203 6.23 11.06 9.25
C VAL A 203 6.14 12.52 9.69
N ASP A 204 7.12 13.32 9.29
CA ASP A 204 7.10 14.78 9.51
C ASP A 204 6.09 15.44 8.56
N VAL A 205 5.10 16.15 9.08
CA VAL A 205 4.00 16.79 8.34
C VAL A 205 3.89 18.27 8.65
#